data_87a1ff414706049dd26b1b70b0423603
#
_entry.id   87a1ff414706049dd26b1b70b0423603
#
_cell.length_a   1.000
_cell.length_b   1.000
_cell.length_c   1.000
_cell.angle_alpha   90.00
_cell.angle_beta   90.00
_cell.angle_gamma   90.00
#
_symmetry.space_group_name_H-M   'P 1'
#
loop_
_entity.id
_entity.type
_entity.pdbx_description
1 polymer ?
#
loop_
_entity_poly.entity_id
_entity_poly.type
_entity_poly.pdbx_seq_one_letter_code
_entity_poly.pdbx_strand_id
1 'polypeptide(L)'
;MPEYYNVLLQVPHKTPGAVRAYRTHKNESYILNPDMVDAGGFMRESPAIPDINTGEFDAIAEKGDVMAMFVGHDHINSFVGHYQNVDLVYTPGSGFNVYGPGVERAVRVIELNENQPHAYESHTLSYEELFGKKVSNPVKDFFYVHSPTTPEAAVPLILKTLGVGTASVDFIVLLKK
;
A
#
# COMPACT_ATOMS: atom_id res chain seq x y z
N MET A 1 0.43 5.62 11.98
CA MET A 1 1.72 6.25 12.37
C MET A 1 2.29 7.06 11.22
N PRO A 2 2.61 8.34 11.42
CA PRO A 2 3.25 9.19 10.41
C PRO A 2 4.64 8.70 9.98
N GLU A 3 5.30 7.94 10.84
CA GLU A 3 6.67 7.45 10.68
C GLU A 3 6.86 6.51 9.49
N TYR A 4 5.78 5.95 8.94
CA TYR A 4 5.85 5.25 7.66
C TYR A 4 6.41 6.11 6.51
N TYR A 5 6.28 7.44 6.60
CA TYR A 5 6.91 8.35 5.63
C TYR A 5 8.43 8.46 5.79
N ASN A 6 8.99 8.09 6.96
CA ASN A 6 10.43 8.13 7.19
C ASN A 6 11.21 7.05 6.42
N VAL A 7 10.52 5.99 5.99
CA VAL A 7 11.11 4.95 5.11
C VAL A 7 10.83 5.21 3.62
N LEU A 8 10.31 6.39 3.29
CA LEU A 8 10.04 6.82 1.92
C LEU A 8 11.01 7.93 1.51
N LEU A 9 11.26 8.03 0.22
CA LEU A 9 12.04 9.09 -0.39
C LEU A 9 11.12 10.05 -1.12
N GLN A 10 11.11 11.32 -0.72
CA GLN A 10 10.38 12.36 -1.44
C GLN A 10 11.05 12.63 -2.79
N VAL A 11 10.26 12.65 -3.85
CA VAL A 11 10.74 12.80 -5.23
C VAL A 11 9.85 13.75 -6.02
N PRO A 12 10.35 14.28 -7.16
CA PRO A 12 9.52 15.05 -8.09
C PRO A 12 8.28 14.24 -8.53
N HIS A 13 7.13 14.90 -8.65
CA HIS A 13 5.84 14.27 -8.95
C HIS A 13 5.82 13.39 -10.22
N LYS A 14 6.69 13.67 -11.20
CA LYS A 14 6.78 12.90 -12.46
C LYS A 14 7.81 11.76 -12.41
N THR A 15 8.40 11.48 -11.26
CA THR A 15 9.34 10.36 -11.11
C THR A 15 8.63 9.04 -11.37
N PRO A 16 9.17 8.14 -12.20
CA PRO A 16 8.57 6.82 -12.42
C PRO A 16 8.37 6.07 -11.09
N GLY A 17 7.18 5.52 -10.90
CA GLY A 17 6.81 4.80 -9.67
C GLY A 17 6.47 5.70 -8.48
N ALA A 18 6.54 7.03 -8.63
CA ALA A 18 6.15 7.93 -7.55
C ALA A 18 4.65 7.88 -7.29
N VAL A 19 4.31 7.78 -6.02
CA VAL A 19 2.94 7.84 -5.50
C VAL A 19 2.71 9.23 -4.90
N ARG A 20 1.64 9.88 -5.33
CA ARG A 20 1.25 11.18 -4.78
C ARG A 20 0.61 10.95 -3.42
N ALA A 21 1.10 11.66 -2.42
CA ALA A 21 0.54 11.66 -1.09
C ALA A 21 -0.79 12.45 -1.03
N TYR A 22 -1.53 12.29 0.04
CA TYR A 22 -2.79 12.97 0.27
C TYR A 22 -2.83 13.63 1.66
N ARG A 23 -3.93 14.31 2.00
CA ARG A 23 -4.11 15.05 3.27
C ARG A 23 -2.98 16.06 3.51
N THR A 24 -2.29 15.95 4.63
CA THR A 24 -1.19 16.87 5.03
C THR A 24 -0.06 16.91 4.02
N HIS A 25 0.20 15.80 3.30
CA HIS A 25 1.27 15.65 2.31
C HIS A 25 0.80 15.76 0.86
N LYS A 26 -0.41 16.25 0.59
CA LYS A 26 -1.08 16.23 -0.73
C LYS A 26 -0.30 16.85 -1.90
N ASN A 27 0.72 17.66 -1.62
CA ASN A 27 1.56 18.30 -2.64
C ASN A 27 2.87 17.57 -2.87
N GLU A 28 3.10 16.46 -2.20
CA GLU A 28 4.34 15.69 -2.22
C GLU A 28 4.13 14.37 -2.93
N SER A 29 5.22 13.78 -3.42
CA SER A 29 5.24 12.47 -4.03
C SER A 29 6.41 11.67 -3.52
N TYR A 30 6.23 10.36 -3.38
CA TYR A 30 7.18 9.48 -2.72
C TYR A 30 7.38 8.18 -3.49
N ILE A 31 8.56 7.61 -3.33
CA ILE A 31 8.90 6.22 -3.67
C ILE A 31 9.38 5.52 -2.39
N LEU A 32 9.45 4.20 -2.41
CA LEU A 32 10.16 3.44 -1.37
C LEU A 32 11.64 3.85 -1.37
N ASN A 33 12.20 4.13 -0.18
CA ASN A 33 13.62 4.44 -0.06
C ASN A 33 14.43 3.13 -0.12
N PRO A 34 15.25 2.91 -1.16
CA PRO A 34 15.97 1.65 -1.34
C PRO A 34 17.03 1.39 -0.25
N ASP A 35 17.44 2.42 0.49
CA ASP A 35 18.39 2.28 1.59
C ASP A 35 17.73 1.87 2.91
N MET A 36 16.39 1.93 2.98
CA MET A 36 15.62 1.67 4.20
C MET A 36 14.54 0.61 4.04
N VAL A 37 14.29 0.12 2.82
CA VAL A 37 13.23 -0.82 2.51
C VAL A 37 13.80 -2.05 1.83
N ASP A 38 13.36 -3.23 2.25
CA ASP A 38 13.76 -4.50 1.66
C ASP A 38 13.42 -4.59 0.17
N ALA A 39 14.30 -5.27 -0.57
CA ALA A 39 14.09 -5.52 -1.99
C ALA A 39 12.80 -6.34 -2.24
N GLY A 40 12.11 -6.02 -3.32
CA GLY A 40 10.86 -6.70 -3.69
C GLY A 40 9.60 -6.08 -3.09
N GLY A 41 9.72 -5.08 -2.22
CA GLY A 41 8.59 -4.28 -1.76
C GLY A 41 7.97 -3.43 -2.88
N PHE A 42 6.69 -3.13 -2.75
CA PHE A 42 5.99 -2.20 -3.63
C PHE A 42 5.05 -1.26 -2.86
N MET A 43 4.91 -0.05 -3.39
CA MET A 43 3.98 0.96 -2.91
C MET A 43 3.27 1.58 -4.11
N ARG A 44 1.94 1.48 -4.15
CA ARG A 44 1.11 1.99 -5.27
C ARG A 44 0.04 2.96 -4.81
N GLU A 45 -0.10 3.13 -3.50
CA GLU A 45 -0.89 4.18 -2.88
C GLU A 45 -0.14 4.77 -1.69
N SER A 46 -0.49 6.00 -1.37
CA SER A 46 0.14 6.73 -0.27
C SER A 46 -0.26 6.12 1.07
N PRO A 47 0.68 5.95 2.00
CA PRO A 47 0.36 5.51 3.35
C PRO A 47 -0.72 6.37 4.01
N ALA A 48 -1.79 5.73 4.49
CA ALA A 48 -2.90 6.37 5.17
C ALA A 48 -2.53 6.69 6.62
N ILE A 49 -1.81 7.77 6.81
CA ILE A 49 -1.42 8.24 8.15
C ILE A 49 -2.48 9.17 8.76
N PRO A 50 -2.56 9.27 10.10
CA PRO A 50 -3.38 10.26 10.77
C PRO A 50 -2.84 11.68 10.53
N ASP A 51 -3.73 12.69 10.59
CA ASP A 51 -3.36 14.09 10.44
C ASP A 51 -2.60 14.64 11.67
N ILE A 52 -2.72 13.98 12.81
CA ILE A 52 -2.06 14.36 14.07
C ILE A 52 -1.17 13.21 14.52
N ASN A 53 0.12 13.49 14.72
CA ASN A 53 1.01 12.55 15.40
C ASN A 53 0.72 12.59 16.90
N THR A 54 0.31 11.47 17.47
CA THR A 54 0.01 11.32 18.91
C THR A 54 1.18 10.78 19.72
N GLY A 55 2.38 10.63 19.12
CA GLY A 55 3.58 10.12 19.79
C GLY A 55 3.60 8.61 19.99
N GLU A 56 2.81 7.85 19.21
CA GLU A 56 2.79 6.39 19.29
C GLU A 56 4.17 5.78 19.02
N PHE A 57 4.84 6.24 17.97
CA PHE A 57 6.18 5.75 17.62
C PHE A 57 7.21 6.16 18.66
N ASP A 58 7.14 7.38 19.18
CA ASP A 58 8.06 7.87 20.21
C ASP A 58 7.99 6.98 21.47
N ALA A 59 6.78 6.58 21.88
CA ALA A 59 6.59 5.67 23.00
C ALA A 59 7.15 4.27 22.72
N ILE A 60 7.01 3.76 21.49
CA ILE A 60 7.59 2.49 21.05
C ILE A 60 9.11 2.55 21.07
N ALA A 61 9.70 3.60 20.52
CA ALA A 61 11.14 3.81 20.45
C ALA A 61 11.76 4.00 21.86
N GLU A 62 11.09 4.75 22.74
CA GLU A 62 11.51 4.94 24.13
C GLU A 62 11.52 3.62 24.91
N LYS A 63 10.48 2.81 24.75
CA LYS A 63 10.35 1.50 25.40
C LYS A 63 11.38 0.50 24.88
N GLY A 64 11.60 0.46 23.56
CA GLY A 64 12.64 -0.34 22.91
C GLY A 64 12.43 -1.85 22.92
N ASP A 65 11.20 -2.32 23.18
CA ASP A 65 10.82 -3.74 23.23
C ASP A 65 9.89 -4.16 22.07
N VAL A 66 9.63 -3.27 21.13
CA VAL A 66 8.85 -3.54 19.92
C VAL A 66 9.79 -3.74 18.73
N MET A 67 9.74 -4.92 18.11
CA MET A 67 10.57 -5.27 16.96
C MET A 67 9.97 -4.80 15.63
N ALA A 68 8.65 -4.87 15.51
CA ALA A 68 7.96 -4.59 14.25
C ALA A 68 6.54 -4.10 14.47
N MET A 69 6.05 -3.29 13.52
CA MET A 69 4.64 -2.92 13.40
C MET A 69 4.09 -3.38 12.05
N PHE A 70 3.11 -4.25 12.11
CA PHE A 70 2.42 -4.77 10.93
C PHE A 70 1.11 -4.02 10.72
N VAL A 71 0.94 -3.46 9.53
CA VAL A 71 -0.27 -2.71 9.16
C VAL A 71 -0.88 -3.21 7.86
N GLY A 72 -2.17 -2.95 7.70
CA GLY A 72 -2.94 -3.09 6.48
C GLY A 72 -3.49 -1.75 6.02
N HIS A 73 -4.77 -1.70 5.65
CA HIS A 73 -5.55 -0.57 5.17
C HIS A 73 -5.24 -0.18 3.71
N ASP A 74 -4.00 0.11 3.37
CA ASP A 74 -3.59 0.50 2.03
C ASP A 74 -3.35 -0.77 1.21
N HIS A 75 -4.37 -1.18 0.44
CA HIS A 75 -4.46 -2.54 -0.12
C HIS A 75 -3.41 -2.84 -1.17
N ILE A 76 -2.86 -1.82 -1.83
CA ILE A 76 -1.88 -1.98 -2.90
C ILE A 76 -0.46 -1.61 -2.48
N ASN A 77 -0.16 -1.79 -1.18
CA ASN A 77 1.17 -1.65 -0.61
C ASN A 77 1.63 -2.96 0.03
N SER A 78 2.89 -3.33 -0.19
CA SER A 78 3.57 -4.44 0.48
C SER A 78 5.05 -4.14 0.55
N PHE A 79 5.56 -3.86 1.74
CA PHE A 79 6.99 -3.61 1.96
C PHE A 79 7.36 -3.80 3.44
N VAL A 80 8.65 -3.96 3.68
CA VAL A 80 9.26 -3.93 5.01
C VAL A 80 10.26 -2.78 5.02
N GLY A 81 10.01 -1.79 5.83
CA GLY A 81 10.89 -0.64 6.02
C GLY A 81 11.51 -0.67 7.41
N HIS A 82 12.76 -0.21 7.52
CA HIS A 82 13.53 -0.23 8.76
C HIS A 82 13.72 1.19 9.28
N TYR A 83 13.21 1.48 10.46
CA TYR A 83 13.32 2.79 11.06
C TYR A 83 13.55 2.70 12.58
N GLN A 84 14.65 3.24 13.09
CA GLN A 84 14.99 3.29 14.53
C GLN A 84 14.83 1.93 15.25
N ASN A 85 15.36 0.86 14.67
CA ASN A 85 15.28 -0.51 15.17
C ASN A 85 13.87 -1.12 15.23
N VAL A 86 12.89 -0.52 14.56
CA VAL A 86 11.54 -1.05 14.41
C VAL A 86 11.24 -1.28 12.93
N ASP A 87 10.76 -2.46 12.60
CA ASP A 87 10.33 -2.74 11.24
C ASP A 87 8.91 -2.20 11.03
N LEU A 88 8.73 -1.40 9.99
CA LEU A 88 7.46 -0.83 9.56
C LEU A 88 6.95 -1.65 8.36
N VAL A 89 6.00 -2.54 8.61
CA VAL A 89 5.61 -3.58 7.65
C VAL A 89 4.21 -3.34 7.11
N TYR A 90 4.10 -3.11 5.79
CA TYR A 90 2.83 -3.13 5.08
C TYR A 90 2.47 -4.52 4.57
N THR A 91 1.22 -4.93 4.81
CA THR A 91 0.66 -6.18 4.30
C THR A 91 -0.35 -5.86 3.20
N PRO A 92 -0.24 -6.46 2.00
CA PRO A 92 -1.13 -6.18 0.89
C PRO A 92 -2.55 -6.71 1.15
N GLY A 93 -3.52 -6.19 0.42
CA GLY A 93 -4.89 -6.70 0.46
C GLY A 93 -4.97 -8.14 -0.05
N SER A 94 -5.59 -9.04 0.71
CA SER A 94 -5.81 -10.45 0.35
C SER A 94 -7.16 -10.72 -0.29
N GLY A 95 -8.17 -9.91 0.02
CA GLY A 95 -9.56 -10.14 -0.39
C GLY A 95 -9.87 -9.72 -1.82
N PHE A 96 -10.76 -10.46 -2.50
CA PHE A 96 -11.21 -10.19 -3.88
C PHE A 96 -12.54 -9.43 -3.97
N ASN A 97 -12.97 -8.78 -2.89
CA ASN A 97 -14.23 -8.02 -2.85
C ASN A 97 -14.03 -6.49 -2.81
N VAL A 98 -12.78 -6.05 -2.83
CA VAL A 98 -12.37 -4.65 -2.82
C VAL A 98 -11.19 -4.46 -3.78
N TYR A 99 -10.82 -3.20 -4.08
CA TYR A 99 -9.61 -2.92 -4.84
C TYR A 99 -8.38 -3.57 -4.19
N GLY A 100 -7.33 -3.82 -4.98
CA GLY A 100 -6.13 -4.47 -4.45
C GLY A 100 -5.09 -4.70 -5.53
N PRO A 101 -3.97 -5.36 -5.18
CA PRO A 101 -2.79 -5.46 -6.04
C PRO A 101 -2.88 -6.53 -7.14
N GLY A 102 -4.07 -7.04 -7.45
CA GLY A 102 -4.24 -8.05 -8.49
C GLY A 102 -3.63 -9.39 -8.09
N VAL A 103 -2.75 -9.91 -8.92
CA VAL A 103 -2.07 -11.20 -8.69
C VAL A 103 -1.14 -11.19 -7.46
N GLU A 104 -0.75 -10.02 -6.98
CA GLU A 104 0.09 -9.84 -5.80
C GLU A 104 -0.71 -9.80 -4.49
N ARG A 105 -2.01 -10.14 -4.54
CA ARG A 105 -2.84 -10.35 -3.34
C ARG A 105 -2.23 -11.47 -2.51
N ALA A 106 -2.02 -11.17 -1.24
CA ALA A 106 -1.33 -12.11 -0.35
C ALA A 106 -1.81 -11.97 1.10
N VAL A 107 -1.55 -12.99 1.88
CA VAL A 107 -1.55 -12.93 3.34
C VAL A 107 -0.11 -12.86 3.82
N ARG A 108 0.13 -12.27 4.98
CA ARG A 108 1.44 -12.29 5.62
C ARG A 108 1.46 -13.35 6.71
N VAL A 109 2.48 -14.19 6.67
CA VAL A 109 2.81 -15.13 7.73
C VAL A 109 3.86 -14.47 8.62
N ILE A 110 3.70 -14.57 9.93
CA ILE A 110 4.65 -14.10 10.94
C ILE A 110 4.98 -15.30 11.81
N GLU A 111 6.26 -15.64 11.87
CA GLU A 111 6.78 -16.78 12.61
C GLU A 111 7.54 -16.29 13.84
N LEU A 112 7.14 -16.73 15.00
CA LEU A 112 7.77 -16.43 16.29
C LEU A 112 8.38 -17.69 16.87
N ASN A 113 9.60 -17.58 17.38
CA ASN A 113 10.29 -18.69 18.01
C ASN A 113 10.47 -18.39 19.52
N GLU A 114 9.88 -19.23 20.38
CA GLU A 114 9.97 -19.07 21.84
C GLU A 114 11.42 -19.03 22.36
N ASN A 115 12.34 -19.70 21.65
CA ASN A 115 13.76 -19.73 22.02
C ASN A 115 14.53 -18.49 21.50
N GLN A 116 13.89 -17.64 20.70
CA GLN A 116 14.44 -16.42 20.14
C GLN A 116 13.42 -15.27 20.25
N PRO A 117 13.07 -14.84 21.47
CA PRO A 117 11.95 -13.91 21.68
C PRO A 117 12.19 -12.49 21.13
N HIS A 118 13.41 -12.19 20.69
CA HIS A 118 13.79 -10.91 20.10
C HIS A 118 14.02 -11.00 18.59
N ALA A 119 13.47 -12.03 17.95
CA ALA A 119 13.52 -12.19 16.50
C ALA A 119 12.18 -12.73 15.97
N TYR A 120 11.87 -12.39 14.73
CA TYR A 120 10.75 -12.94 13.99
C TYR A 120 11.16 -13.16 12.53
N GLU A 121 10.45 -14.04 11.85
CA GLU A 121 10.50 -14.14 10.39
C GLU A 121 9.14 -13.77 9.81
N SER A 122 9.11 -13.10 8.67
CA SER A 122 7.86 -12.86 7.99
C SER A 122 8.00 -12.90 6.48
N HIS A 123 6.99 -13.44 5.83
CA HIS A 123 6.89 -13.50 4.37
C HIS A 123 5.43 -13.41 3.93
N THR A 124 5.22 -13.07 2.68
CA THR A 124 3.89 -13.08 2.08
C THR A 124 3.64 -14.39 1.36
N LEU A 125 2.41 -14.92 1.46
CA LEU A 125 1.91 -16.02 0.63
C LEU A 125 0.82 -15.49 -0.28
N SER A 126 1.08 -15.52 -1.58
CA SER A 126 0.14 -15.10 -2.60
C SER A 126 -1.03 -16.08 -2.76
N TYR A 127 -2.10 -15.60 -3.39
CA TYR A 127 -3.23 -16.47 -3.73
C TYR A 127 -2.80 -17.61 -4.68
N GLU A 128 -1.86 -17.36 -5.59
CA GLU A 128 -1.33 -18.37 -6.50
C GLU A 128 -0.58 -19.48 -5.76
N GLU A 129 0.26 -19.14 -4.79
CA GLU A 129 0.98 -20.11 -3.95
C GLU A 129 0.03 -20.97 -3.11
N LEU A 130 -1.05 -20.37 -2.59
CA LEU A 130 -2.02 -21.07 -1.75
C LEU A 130 -2.99 -21.97 -2.52
N PHE A 131 -3.42 -21.56 -3.72
CA PHE A 131 -4.53 -22.19 -4.43
C PHE A 131 -4.22 -22.59 -5.87
N GLY A 132 -3.02 -22.37 -6.37
CA GLY A 132 -2.61 -22.68 -7.74
C GLY A 132 -3.31 -21.83 -8.82
N LYS A 133 -3.89 -20.69 -8.43
CA LYS A 133 -4.63 -19.78 -9.32
C LYS A 133 -4.21 -18.34 -9.04
N LYS A 134 -3.97 -17.56 -10.09
CA LYS A 134 -3.58 -16.14 -9.93
C LYS A 134 -4.64 -15.28 -9.29
N VAL A 135 -5.91 -15.53 -9.63
CA VAL A 135 -7.06 -14.77 -9.13
C VAL A 135 -8.30 -15.68 -9.01
N SER A 136 -9.20 -15.34 -8.11
CA SER A 136 -10.46 -16.10 -7.93
C SER A 136 -11.44 -15.92 -9.08
N ASN A 137 -11.50 -14.71 -9.65
CA ASN A 137 -12.36 -14.36 -10.79
C ASN A 137 -11.67 -13.26 -11.62
N PRO A 138 -11.15 -13.58 -12.84
CA PRO A 138 -10.37 -12.62 -13.64
C PRO A 138 -11.15 -11.37 -14.04
N VAL A 139 -12.43 -11.48 -14.33
CA VAL A 139 -13.26 -10.32 -14.72
C VAL A 139 -13.43 -9.36 -13.54
N LYS A 140 -13.79 -9.90 -12.39
CA LYS A 140 -13.96 -9.11 -11.16
C LYS A 140 -12.65 -8.47 -10.73
N ASP A 141 -11.56 -9.22 -10.77
CA ASP A 141 -10.24 -8.73 -10.42
C ASP A 141 -9.78 -7.59 -11.32
N PHE A 142 -10.02 -7.68 -12.64
CA PHE A 142 -9.73 -6.60 -13.58
C PHE A 142 -10.38 -5.28 -13.14
N PHE A 143 -11.65 -5.29 -12.76
CA PHE A 143 -12.31 -4.08 -12.28
C PHE A 143 -11.73 -3.57 -10.96
N TYR A 144 -11.40 -4.43 -10.02
CA TYR A 144 -10.86 -4.01 -8.72
C TYR A 144 -9.41 -3.55 -8.78
N VAL A 145 -8.58 -4.14 -9.63
CA VAL A 145 -7.20 -3.67 -9.87
C VAL A 145 -7.19 -2.25 -10.47
N HIS A 146 -8.18 -1.95 -11.31
CA HIS A 146 -8.28 -0.65 -11.96
C HIS A 146 -9.20 0.34 -11.22
N SER A 147 -9.70 -0.04 -10.06
CA SER A 147 -10.49 0.88 -9.23
C SER A 147 -9.61 2.02 -8.71
N PRO A 148 -10.09 3.25 -8.78
CA PRO A 148 -9.34 4.38 -8.24
C PRO A 148 -9.30 4.30 -6.72
N THR A 149 -8.17 4.62 -6.15
CA THR A 149 -7.98 4.69 -4.68
C THR A 149 -8.46 6.02 -4.11
N THR A 150 -8.59 7.05 -4.96
CA THR A 150 -9.14 8.35 -4.58
C THR A 150 -10.22 8.82 -5.55
N PRO A 151 -11.18 9.65 -5.11
CA PRO A 151 -12.21 10.23 -5.97
C PRO A 151 -11.63 11.01 -7.15
N GLU A 152 -10.51 11.69 -6.96
CA GLU A 152 -9.84 12.50 -7.98
C GLU A 152 -9.22 11.63 -9.09
N ALA A 153 -8.83 10.41 -8.77
CA ALA A 153 -8.29 9.44 -9.72
C ALA A 153 -9.38 8.68 -10.49
N ALA A 154 -10.63 8.74 -10.04
CA ALA A 154 -11.73 7.95 -10.59
C ALA A 154 -11.99 8.25 -12.07
N VAL A 155 -12.22 9.49 -12.42
CA VAL A 155 -12.61 9.89 -13.78
C VAL A 155 -11.50 9.66 -14.80
N PRO A 156 -10.25 10.12 -14.59
CA PRO A 156 -9.16 9.86 -15.51
C PRO A 156 -8.86 8.37 -15.71
N LEU A 157 -8.95 7.58 -14.65
CA LEU A 157 -8.68 6.15 -14.70
C LEU A 157 -9.74 5.41 -15.52
N ILE A 158 -11.02 5.69 -15.29
CA ILE A 158 -12.14 5.10 -16.04
C ILE A 158 -12.00 5.44 -17.52
N LEU A 159 -11.75 6.71 -17.86
CA LEU A 159 -11.58 7.16 -19.24
C LEU A 159 -10.40 6.46 -19.93
N LYS A 160 -9.27 6.36 -19.25
CA LYS A 160 -8.09 5.66 -19.77
C LYS A 160 -8.34 4.19 -20.00
N THR A 161 -9.01 3.52 -19.08
CA THR A 161 -9.29 2.07 -19.15
C THR A 161 -10.29 1.72 -20.24
N LEU A 162 -11.30 2.57 -20.46
CA LEU A 162 -12.32 2.37 -21.48
C LEU A 162 -11.91 2.89 -22.88
N GLY A 163 -10.76 3.53 -23.01
CA GLY A 163 -10.33 4.15 -24.26
C GLY A 163 -11.25 5.29 -24.74
N VAL A 164 -12.01 5.89 -23.82
CA VAL A 164 -13.04 6.87 -24.12
C VAL A 164 -12.45 8.27 -24.08
N GLY A 165 -12.63 9.05 -25.13
CA GLY A 165 -12.20 10.44 -25.18
C GLY A 165 -13.00 11.37 -24.27
N THR A 166 -12.55 12.61 -24.14
CA THR A 166 -13.13 13.65 -23.27
C THR A 166 -14.62 13.92 -23.47
N ALA A 167 -15.17 13.64 -24.65
CA ALA A 167 -16.61 13.79 -24.95
C ALA A 167 -17.53 12.91 -24.09
N SER A 168 -17.01 11.88 -23.45
CA SER A 168 -17.79 10.94 -22.61
C SER A 168 -17.81 11.34 -21.13
N VAL A 169 -17.08 12.38 -20.74
CA VAL A 169 -17.07 12.87 -19.34
C VAL A 169 -18.44 13.40 -18.94
N ASP A 170 -19.10 14.10 -19.84
CA ASP A 170 -20.43 14.66 -19.58
C ASP A 170 -21.48 13.58 -19.35
N PHE A 171 -21.37 12.45 -20.06
CA PHE A 171 -22.26 11.31 -19.88
C PHE A 171 -22.10 10.63 -18.52
N ILE A 172 -20.86 10.49 -18.04
CA ILE A 172 -20.57 9.88 -16.72
C ILE A 172 -21.04 10.79 -15.57
N VAL A 173 -20.94 12.11 -15.72
CA VAL A 173 -21.43 13.09 -14.74
C VAL A 173 -22.96 13.10 -14.66
N LEU A 174 -23.66 12.88 -15.79
CA LEU A 174 -25.12 12.80 -15.83
C LEU A 174 -25.69 11.55 -15.16
N LEU A 175 -24.94 10.45 -15.10
CA LEU A 175 -25.34 9.23 -14.39
C LEU A 175 -25.15 9.33 -12.86
N LYS A 176 -24.50 10.39 -12.36
CA LYS A 176 -24.27 10.65 -10.95
C LYS A 176 -25.29 11.62 -10.31
N LYS A 177 -26.28 12.06 -11.07
CA LYS A 177 -27.44 12.79 -10.58
C LYS A 177 -28.63 11.85 -10.46
#